data_bea02796d5253c98da15966d9ed252ac
#
_entry.id   bea02796d5253c98da15966d9ed252ac
#
_cell.length_a   1.000
_cell.length_b   1.000
_cell.length_c   1.000
_cell.angle_alpha   90.00
_cell.angle_beta   90.00
_cell.angle_gamma   90.00
#
_symmetry.space_group_name_H-M   'P 1'
#
loop_
_entity.id
_entity.type
_entity.pdbx_description
1 polymer ?
#
loop_
_entity_poly.entity_id
_entity_poly.type
_entity_poly.pdbx_seq_one_letter_code
_entity_poly.pdbx_strand_id
1 'polypeptide(L)'
;KRAAGILMPITSLPSEYGIGCFSKSAYDFVDWLKEAGQSYWQILPLGPTSYGDSPYQSFSTFAGNPYFISLKALVEEGVLTKEDCEKVNWGKRADSVDYEKIYKGRYKLLRKAYENSNISENQDYQRFVAENKWWLSDYALFMAVKDQFGGVEWTKWAEDIRLRWGNAMDYYRRELYFDIEFQQYMQFKFYEQWMKLKKYANEKGIQIIGDIPIYVAMDSADTWAHPELFQLDEENVPTAVAGCPPDGFSATGQLWGNPLYRWDYHRNTGYQWWISRLSYVFRLYDVVRIDHFRGFDEYFSIPYGAENAIGGHWEKGPGIDLFRKVEQALGWKQVIAEDLGYVTDSVRQLVHDSGFPGMKVLEFAFDSRDSGCANDYLPHNYPENSVAYTGTHDNETIAGWWKSITVKERKLARDYLCDNWTPDKELYKCFISMVMRSSAKLCVIPMQDYMGLDNSCRMNQPSTVGKNWKWRIRKRELTIKLQKEIHGMTLRYGRMNWSD
;
A
#
# COMPACT_ATOMS: atom_id res chain seq x y z
N LYS A 1 11.12 -2.83 22.38
CA LYS A 1 11.94 -3.93 21.85
C LYS A 1 12.38 -3.57 20.43
N ARG A 2 13.68 -3.66 20.15
CA ARG A 2 14.24 -3.46 18.81
C ARG A 2 13.80 -4.60 17.89
N ALA A 3 13.48 -4.28 16.65
CA ALA A 3 13.05 -5.29 15.68
C ALA A 3 13.46 -4.90 14.26
N ALA A 4 13.35 -5.85 13.35
CA ALA A 4 13.64 -5.68 11.93
C ALA A 4 12.55 -6.32 11.08
N GLY A 5 12.35 -5.75 9.90
CA GLY A 5 11.43 -6.26 8.90
C GLY A 5 11.94 -6.04 7.49
N ILE A 6 11.23 -6.61 6.55
CA ILE A 6 11.50 -6.48 5.11
C ILE A 6 10.27 -5.92 4.42
N LEU A 7 10.47 -4.93 3.54
CA LEU A 7 9.44 -4.42 2.64
C LEU A 7 9.46 -5.28 1.36
N MET A 8 8.37 -5.99 1.15
CA MET A 8 8.21 -6.87 -0.01
C MET A 8 6.76 -6.86 -0.46
N PRO A 9 6.44 -6.19 -1.58
CA PRO A 9 5.07 -6.21 -2.09
C PRO A 9 4.59 -7.61 -2.43
N ILE A 10 3.31 -7.89 -2.24
CA ILE A 10 2.73 -9.19 -2.61
C ILE A 10 2.93 -9.46 -4.10
N THR A 11 2.76 -8.45 -4.96
CA THR A 11 2.97 -8.58 -6.41
C THR A 11 4.36 -9.06 -6.78
N SER A 12 5.35 -8.82 -5.92
CA SER A 12 6.76 -9.13 -6.17
C SER A 12 7.16 -10.57 -5.80
N LEU A 13 6.26 -11.34 -5.20
CA LEU A 13 6.51 -12.74 -4.87
C LEU A 13 6.64 -13.60 -6.14
N PRO A 14 7.42 -14.69 -6.09
CA PRO A 14 7.64 -15.55 -7.27
C PRO A 14 6.52 -16.58 -7.48
N SER A 15 5.28 -16.16 -7.31
CA SER A 15 4.10 -17.00 -7.53
C SER A 15 3.94 -17.36 -8.99
N GLU A 16 3.28 -18.48 -9.25
CA GLU A 16 2.94 -18.93 -10.59
C GLU A 16 1.90 -17.96 -11.22
N TYR A 17 1.84 -17.97 -12.55
CA TYR A 17 0.85 -17.22 -13.34
C TYR A 17 1.02 -15.71 -13.31
N GLY A 18 2.27 -15.26 -13.35
CA GLY A 18 2.65 -13.91 -13.79
C GLY A 18 2.63 -12.80 -12.74
N ILE A 19 2.13 -13.04 -11.54
CA ILE A 19 2.09 -12.05 -10.47
C ILE A 19 2.18 -12.73 -9.11
N GLY A 20 2.80 -12.08 -8.14
CA GLY A 20 2.76 -12.53 -6.75
C GLY A 20 1.34 -12.54 -6.19
N CYS A 21 0.98 -13.59 -5.46
CA CYS A 21 -0.35 -13.76 -4.89
C CYS A 21 -0.30 -14.61 -3.60
N PHE A 22 -1.46 -14.91 -3.02
CA PHE A 22 -1.58 -15.67 -1.77
C PHE A 22 -1.40 -17.18 -1.99
N SER A 23 -0.32 -17.54 -2.69
CA SER A 23 0.02 -18.93 -3.02
C SER A 23 1.11 -19.48 -2.10
N LYS A 24 1.55 -20.71 -2.36
CA LYS A 24 2.65 -21.34 -1.61
C LYS A 24 3.88 -20.44 -1.51
N SER A 25 4.20 -19.67 -2.56
CA SER A 25 5.35 -18.76 -2.52
C SER A 25 5.27 -17.70 -1.42
N ALA A 26 4.07 -17.28 -1.05
CA ALA A 26 3.87 -16.33 0.06
C ALA A 26 4.15 -17.01 1.41
N TYR A 27 3.70 -18.25 1.60
CA TYR A 27 4.00 -19.04 2.79
C TYR A 27 5.49 -19.35 2.89
N ASP A 28 6.12 -19.72 1.79
CA ASP A 28 7.56 -19.95 1.73
C ASP A 28 8.35 -18.68 2.09
N PHE A 29 7.87 -17.53 1.66
CA PHE A 29 8.50 -16.26 2.02
C PHE A 29 8.38 -15.95 3.51
N VAL A 30 7.25 -16.26 4.13
CA VAL A 30 7.09 -16.16 5.59
C VAL A 30 8.13 -17.03 6.31
N ASP A 31 8.30 -18.29 5.89
CA ASP A 31 9.30 -19.20 6.45
C ASP A 31 10.72 -18.64 6.27
N TRP A 32 11.00 -18.10 5.10
CA TRP A 32 12.29 -17.50 4.78
C TRP A 32 12.59 -16.28 5.66
N LEU A 33 11.57 -15.42 5.91
CA LEU A 33 11.68 -14.29 6.82
C LEU A 33 11.96 -14.73 8.27
N LYS A 34 11.27 -15.75 8.74
CA LYS A 34 11.48 -16.29 10.09
C LYS A 34 12.93 -16.73 10.27
N GLU A 35 13.46 -17.51 9.34
CA GLU A 35 14.84 -17.99 9.37
C GLU A 35 15.85 -16.85 9.21
N ALA A 36 15.47 -15.75 8.56
CA ALA A 36 16.28 -14.53 8.46
C ALA A 36 16.22 -13.67 9.73
N GLY A 37 15.49 -14.09 10.76
CA GLY A 37 15.37 -13.38 12.03
C GLY A 37 14.43 -12.19 12.03
N GLN A 38 13.60 -12.06 11.00
CA GLN A 38 12.70 -10.91 10.86
C GLN A 38 11.46 -11.04 11.73
N SER A 39 10.93 -9.91 12.19
CA SER A 39 9.70 -9.81 12.98
C SER A 39 8.54 -9.18 12.23
N TYR A 40 8.81 -8.53 11.09
CA TYR A 40 7.82 -7.79 10.32
C TYR A 40 7.98 -8.02 8.83
N TRP A 41 6.84 -8.08 8.17
CA TRP A 41 6.73 -8.06 6.71
C TRP A 41 5.87 -6.87 6.33
N GLN A 42 6.48 -5.87 5.68
CA GLN A 42 5.75 -4.70 5.18
C GLN A 42 5.34 -4.91 3.74
N ILE A 43 4.08 -4.63 3.44
CA ILE A 43 3.48 -4.74 2.11
C ILE A 43 2.95 -3.37 1.65
N LEU A 44 2.50 -3.29 0.41
CA LEU A 44 1.80 -2.13 -0.15
C LEU A 44 0.29 -2.31 -0.02
N PRO A 45 -0.51 -1.24 -0.26
CA PRO A 45 -1.97 -1.37 -0.18
C PRO A 45 -2.50 -2.52 -1.03
N LEU A 46 -3.48 -3.25 -0.50
CA LEU A 46 -4.04 -4.45 -1.13
C LEU A 46 -5.36 -4.18 -1.89
N GLY A 47 -5.73 -2.92 -2.10
CA GLY A 47 -6.98 -2.56 -2.77
C GLY A 47 -6.98 -2.86 -4.27
N PRO A 48 -8.19 -2.99 -4.85
CA PRO A 48 -8.32 -3.27 -6.28
C PRO A 48 -7.88 -2.07 -7.12
N THR A 49 -7.20 -2.37 -8.23
CA THR A 49 -6.68 -1.37 -9.17
C THR A 49 -7.13 -1.74 -10.58
N SER A 50 -7.03 -0.80 -11.52
CA SER A 50 -7.04 -1.15 -12.93
C SER A 50 -5.67 -1.74 -13.31
N TYR A 51 -5.49 -2.16 -14.56
CA TYR A 51 -4.22 -2.78 -14.93
C TYR A 51 -3.09 -1.73 -14.94
N GLY A 52 -1.98 -2.07 -14.29
CA GLY A 52 -0.77 -1.26 -14.24
C GLY A 52 -0.83 -0.02 -13.37
N ASP A 53 -1.93 0.20 -12.66
CA ASP A 53 -2.11 1.39 -11.84
C ASP A 53 -1.56 1.22 -10.43
N SER A 54 -1.35 2.38 -9.79
CA SER A 54 -0.84 2.47 -8.44
C SER A 54 -1.77 1.80 -7.42
N PRO A 55 -1.25 1.01 -6.48
CA PRO A 55 -2.04 0.50 -5.36
C PRO A 55 -2.58 1.60 -4.44
N TYR A 56 -2.08 2.83 -4.59
CA TYR A 56 -2.57 4.01 -3.86
C TYR A 56 -3.77 4.68 -4.53
N GLN A 57 -4.19 4.21 -5.71
CA GLN A 57 -5.37 4.66 -6.45
C GLN A 57 -6.32 3.47 -6.60
N SER A 58 -7.18 3.27 -5.62
CA SER A 58 -8.03 2.09 -5.54
C SER A 58 -9.51 2.43 -5.79
N PHE A 59 -10.25 1.47 -6.34
CA PHE A 59 -11.70 1.56 -6.50
C PHE A 59 -12.47 1.44 -5.18
N SER A 60 -11.80 1.06 -4.11
CA SER A 60 -12.43 0.93 -2.79
C SER A 60 -11.38 0.98 -1.68
N THR A 61 -11.74 1.66 -0.59
CA THR A 61 -10.97 1.65 0.66
C THR A 61 -11.01 0.29 1.37
N PHE A 62 -12.06 -0.50 1.15
CA PHE A 62 -12.33 -1.74 1.91
C PHE A 62 -12.04 -3.01 1.13
N ALA A 63 -12.16 -2.98 -0.18
CA ALA A 63 -12.02 -4.17 -1.02
C ALA A 63 -10.57 -4.59 -1.20
N GLY A 64 -10.38 -5.88 -1.44
CA GLY A 64 -9.08 -6.46 -1.80
C GLY A 64 -8.93 -6.62 -3.31
N ASN A 65 -7.69 -6.63 -3.78
CA ASN A 65 -7.37 -6.78 -5.20
C ASN A 65 -7.48 -8.25 -5.63
N PRO A 66 -8.37 -8.57 -6.57
CA PRO A 66 -8.51 -9.94 -7.07
C PRO A 66 -7.23 -10.55 -7.68
N TYR A 67 -6.27 -9.72 -8.04
CA TYR A 67 -4.96 -10.20 -8.53
C TYR A 67 -4.23 -11.06 -7.50
N PHE A 68 -4.52 -10.88 -6.22
CA PHE A 68 -3.83 -11.60 -5.15
C PHE A 68 -4.47 -12.97 -4.83
N ILE A 69 -5.63 -13.27 -5.40
CA ILE A 69 -6.26 -14.57 -5.24
C ILE A 69 -5.39 -15.64 -5.93
N SER A 70 -5.02 -16.68 -5.21
CA SER A 70 -4.26 -17.79 -5.76
C SER A 70 -5.12 -18.63 -6.69
N LEU A 71 -4.77 -18.65 -7.97
CA LEU A 71 -5.44 -19.53 -8.96
C LEU A 71 -5.14 -20.98 -8.66
N LYS A 72 -3.95 -21.30 -8.19
CA LYS A 72 -3.60 -22.66 -7.82
C LYS A 72 -4.47 -23.19 -6.69
N ALA A 73 -4.80 -22.36 -5.70
CA ALA A 73 -5.75 -22.74 -4.65
C ALA A 73 -7.14 -23.03 -5.22
N LEU A 74 -7.58 -22.29 -6.23
CA LEU A 74 -8.85 -22.55 -6.91
C LEU A 74 -8.83 -23.85 -7.71
N VAL A 75 -7.68 -24.22 -8.28
CA VAL A 75 -7.48 -25.53 -8.91
C VAL A 75 -7.63 -26.65 -7.86
N GLU A 76 -7.01 -26.47 -6.71
CA GLU A 76 -7.07 -27.44 -5.60
C GLU A 76 -8.52 -27.59 -5.06
N GLU A 77 -9.31 -26.54 -5.11
CA GLU A 77 -10.74 -26.57 -4.76
C GLU A 77 -11.60 -27.27 -5.83
N GLY A 78 -11.06 -27.53 -7.02
CA GLY A 78 -11.78 -28.17 -8.12
C GLY A 78 -12.63 -27.22 -8.97
N VAL A 79 -12.54 -25.92 -8.80
CA VAL A 79 -13.30 -24.90 -9.57
C VAL A 79 -12.58 -24.43 -10.82
N LEU A 80 -11.29 -24.71 -10.93
CA LEU A 80 -10.46 -24.51 -12.12
C LEU A 80 -9.63 -25.78 -12.37
N THR A 81 -9.14 -25.93 -13.60
CA THR A 81 -8.16 -26.96 -13.91
C THR A 81 -6.77 -26.32 -14.10
N LYS A 82 -5.74 -27.12 -13.95
CA LYS A 82 -4.37 -26.68 -14.22
C LYS A 82 -4.21 -26.20 -15.67
N GLU A 83 -4.83 -26.90 -16.61
CA GLU A 83 -4.83 -26.52 -18.03
C GLU A 83 -5.46 -25.14 -18.25
N ASP A 84 -6.53 -24.83 -17.56
CA ASP A 84 -7.17 -23.50 -17.64
C ASP A 84 -6.15 -22.38 -17.40
N CYS A 85 -5.32 -22.56 -16.38
CA CYS A 85 -4.30 -21.58 -15.98
C CYS A 85 -3.10 -21.56 -16.93
N GLU A 86 -2.68 -22.73 -17.41
CA GLU A 86 -1.50 -22.87 -18.28
C GLU A 86 -1.72 -22.40 -19.72
N LYS A 87 -2.98 -22.38 -20.19
CA LYS A 87 -3.33 -21.90 -21.52
C LYS A 87 -3.11 -20.39 -21.67
N VAL A 88 -3.15 -19.65 -20.58
CA VAL A 88 -3.08 -18.18 -20.59
C VAL A 88 -1.65 -17.71 -20.75
N ASN A 89 -1.46 -16.69 -21.58
CA ASN A 89 -0.19 -16.00 -21.69
C ASN A 89 -0.07 -14.98 -20.55
N TRP A 90 0.78 -15.28 -19.56
CA TRP A 90 1.00 -14.43 -18.38
C TRP A 90 2.18 -13.48 -18.52
N GLY A 91 2.83 -13.44 -19.68
CA GLY A 91 4.04 -12.67 -19.90
C GLY A 91 5.28 -13.56 -19.99
N LYS A 92 6.35 -12.99 -20.52
CA LYS A 92 7.61 -13.73 -20.80
C LYS A 92 8.63 -13.64 -19.67
N ARG A 93 8.52 -12.61 -18.79
CA ARG A 93 9.52 -12.32 -17.77
C ARG A 93 9.07 -12.80 -16.40
N ALA A 94 9.93 -13.58 -15.74
CA ALA A 94 9.70 -13.99 -14.35
C ALA A 94 9.96 -12.86 -13.33
N ASP A 95 10.71 -11.83 -13.72
CA ASP A 95 11.13 -10.73 -12.85
C ASP A 95 10.30 -9.44 -13.03
N SER A 96 9.19 -9.52 -13.78
CA SER A 96 8.34 -8.36 -14.03
C SER A 96 6.89 -8.78 -14.26
N VAL A 97 5.95 -7.98 -13.77
CA VAL A 97 4.51 -8.18 -13.99
C VAL A 97 4.11 -7.52 -15.31
N ASP A 98 3.42 -8.27 -16.17
CA ASP A 98 2.73 -7.74 -17.35
C ASP A 98 1.26 -7.52 -17.00
N TYR A 99 0.91 -6.34 -16.54
CA TYR A 99 -0.42 -6.04 -16.00
C TYR A 99 -1.55 -6.20 -17.03
N GLU A 100 -1.28 -5.90 -18.30
CA GLU A 100 -2.28 -6.09 -19.36
C GLU A 100 -2.67 -7.57 -19.49
N LYS A 101 -1.68 -8.45 -19.49
CA LYS A 101 -1.92 -9.91 -19.57
C LYS A 101 -2.57 -10.45 -18.32
N ILE A 102 -2.17 -9.94 -17.14
CA ILE A 102 -2.80 -10.31 -15.88
C ILE A 102 -4.28 -9.93 -15.88
N TYR A 103 -4.60 -8.70 -16.25
CA TYR A 103 -5.97 -8.22 -16.34
C TYR A 103 -6.83 -9.09 -17.27
N LYS A 104 -6.36 -9.30 -18.48
CA LYS A 104 -7.08 -10.08 -19.49
C LYS A 104 -7.28 -11.54 -19.08
N GLY A 105 -6.27 -12.15 -18.49
CA GLY A 105 -6.30 -13.56 -18.16
C GLY A 105 -6.99 -13.89 -16.84
N ARG A 106 -6.71 -13.14 -15.79
CA ARG A 106 -7.18 -13.49 -14.44
C ARG A 106 -8.68 -13.35 -14.27
N TYR A 107 -9.28 -12.27 -14.74
CA TYR A 107 -10.71 -12.06 -14.56
C TYR A 107 -11.54 -13.12 -15.27
N LYS A 108 -11.11 -13.61 -16.44
CA LYS A 108 -11.76 -14.72 -17.14
C LYS A 108 -11.72 -16.00 -16.31
N LEU A 109 -10.57 -16.30 -15.72
CA LEU A 109 -10.41 -17.49 -14.89
C LEU A 109 -11.17 -17.38 -13.57
N LEU A 110 -11.16 -16.22 -12.95
CA LEU A 110 -11.93 -15.98 -11.73
C LEU A 110 -13.42 -16.11 -12.00
N ARG A 111 -13.90 -15.63 -13.16
CA ARG A 111 -15.32 -15.80 -13.56
C ARG A 111 -15.65 -17.27 -13.75
N LYS A 112 -14.80 -18.03 -14.41
CA LYS A 112 -14.97 -19.47 -14.56
C LYS A 112 -15.03 -20.19 -13.22
N ALA A 113 -14.12 -19.85 -12.32
CA ALA A 113 -14.11 -20.40 -10.97
C ALA A 113 -15.42 -20.10 -10.23
N TYR A 114 -15.90 -18.88 -10.32
CA TYR A 114 -17.17 -18.47 -9.75
C TYR A 114 -18.34 -19.31 -10.29
N GLU A 115 -18.41 -19.45 -11.60
CA GLU A 115 -19.49 -20.21 -12.26
C GLU A 115 -19.48 -21.69 -11.86
N ASN A 116 -18.31 -22.24 -11.55
CA ASN A 116 -18.16 -23.63 -11.11
C ASN A 116 -18.33 -23.84 -9.61
N SER A 117 -18.50 -22.76 -8.84
CA SER A 117 -18.36 -22.82 -7.38
C SER A 117 -19.63 -23.11 -6.61
N ASN A 118 -20.81 -22.85 -7.18
CA ASN A 118 -22.08 -22.84 -6.42
C ASN A 118 -21.98 -22.02 -5.15
N ILE A 119 -21.36 -20.85 -5.24
CA ILE A 119 -20.96 -20.07 -4.04
C ILE A 119 -22.15 -19.66 -3.16
N SER A 120 -23.33 -19.47 -3.76
CA SER A 120 -24.54 -19.09 -3.01
C SER A 120 -24.93 -20.10 -1.92
N GLU A 121 -24.50 -21.36 -2.05
CA GLU A 121 -24.77 -22.42 -1.09
C GLU A 121 -23.71 -22.54 0.01
N ASN A 122 -22.60 -21.82 -0.12
CA ASN A 122 -21.50 -21.86 0.85
C ASN A 122 -21.83 -21.02 2.09
N GLN A 123 -21.85 -21.63 3.26
CA GLN A 123 -22.22 -20.95 4.51
C GLN A 123 -21.20 -19.89 4.92
N ASP A 124 -19.91 -20.13 4.73
CA ASP A 124 -18.87 -19.17 5.05
C ASP A 124 -18.96 -17.92 4.16
N TYR A 125 -19.28 -18.11 2.88
CA TYR A 125 -19.58 -17.04 1.96
C TYR A 125 -20.78 -16.20 2.39
N GLN A 126 -21.88 -16.87 2.76
CA GLN A 126 -23.10 -16.19 3.22
C GLN A 126 -22.82 -15.34 4.46
N ARG A 127 -22.02 -15.87 5.39
CA ARG A 127 -21.60 -15.15 6.60
C ARG A 127 -20.73 -13.94 6.24
N PHE A 128 -19.76 -14.13 5.36
CA PHE A 128 -18.89 -13.04 4.90
C PHE A 128 -19.70 -11.90 4.27
N VAL A 129 -20.64 -12.22 3.38
CA VAL A 129 -21.51 -11.23 2.74
C VAL A 129 -22.33 -10.47 3.78
N ALA A 130 -22.92 -11.18 4.74
CA ALA A 130 -23.73 -10.58 5.80
C ALA A 130 -22.91 -9.64 6.69
N GLU A 131 -21.73 -10.07 7.12
CA GLU A 131 -20.86 -9.31 8.00
C GLU A 131 -20.24 -8.08 7.32
N ASN A 132 -20.08 -8.11 6.01
CA ASN A 132 -19.46 -7.05 5.22
C ASN A 132 -20.45 -6.24 4.39
N LYS A 133 -21.75 -6.46 4.58
CA LYS A 133 -22.82 -5.82 3.78
C LYS A 133 -22.67 -4.29 3.77
N TRP A 134 -22.21 -3.69 4.85
CA TRP A 134 -22.10 -2.24 5.04
C TRP A 134 -21.16 -1.55 4.03
N TRP A 135 -20.22 -2.28 3.43
CA TRP A 135 -19.36 -1.77 2.36
C TRP A 135 -19.46 -2.62 1.09
N LEU A 136 -19.61 -3.93 1.23
CA LEU A 136 -19.56 -4.90 0.12
C LEU A 136 -20.75 -4.75 -0.83
N SER A 137 -21.92 -4.45 -0.30
CA SER A 137 -23.13 -4.26 -1.12
C SER A 137 -22.93 -3.14 -2.15
N ASP A 138 -22.44 -1.98 -1.72
CA ASP A 138 -22.19 -0.86 -2.62
C ASP A 138 -20.99 -1.11 -3.54
N TYR A 139 -19.94 -1.71 -3.02
CA TYR A 139 -18.76 -2.04 -3.82
C TYR A 139 -19.08 -3.02 -4.95
N ALA A 140 -19.79 -4.10 -4.64
CA ALA A 140 -20.11 -5.12 -5.64
C ALA A 140 -21.02 -4.56 -6.74
N LEU A 141 -22.00 -3.74 -6.36
CA LEU A 141 -22.85 -3.06 -7.34
C LEU A 141 -22.04 -2.05 -8.17
N PHE A 142 -21.18 -1.25 -7.54
CA PHE A 142 -20.30 -0.29 -8.21
C PHE A 142 -19.47 -0.96 -9.30
N MET A 143 -18.82 -2.07 -8.97
CA MET A 143 -17.95 -2.78 -9.91
C MET A 143 -18.75 -3.44 -11.04
N ALA A 144 -19.92 -3.99 -10.73
CA ALA A 144 -20.79 -4.60 -11.75
C ALA A 144 -21.33 -3.54 -12.72
N VAL A 145 -21.74 -2.38 -12.24
CA VAL A 145 -22.20 -1.26 -13.08
C VAL A 145 -21.04 -0.70 -13.90
N LYS A 146 -19.88 -0.52 -13.28
CA LYS A 146 -18.68 -0.05 -13.99
C LYS A 146 -18.32 -0.97 -15.16
N ASP A 147 -18.35 -2.27 -14.93
CA ASP A 147 -18.08 -3.26 -15.97
C ASP A 147 -19.14 -3.20 -17.09
N GLN A 148 -20.41 -3.05 -16.73
CA GLN A 148 -21.51 -2.89 -17.68
C GLN A 148 -21.32 -1.67 -18.60
N PHE A 149 -20.74 -0.59 -18.07
CA PHE A 149 -20.42 0.63 -18.84
C PHE A 149 -19.01 0.61 -19.46
N GLY A 150 -18.40 -0.57 -19.58
CA GLY A 150 -17.11 -0.72 -20.26
C GLY A 150 -15.90 -0.16 -19.50
N GLY A 151 -15.99 -0.05 -18.18
CA GLY A 151 -14.91 0.45 -17.33
C GLY A 151 -14.90 1.97 -17.16
N VAL A 152 -15.91 2.66 -17.66
CA VAL A 152 -16.02 4.13 -17.56
C VAL A 152 -16.16 4.54 -16.11
N GLU A 153 -15.49 5.63 -15.73
CA GLU A 153 -15.59 6.20 -14.38
C GLU A 153 -17.04 6.58 -14.03
N TRP A 154 -17.42 6.42 -12.76
CA TRP A 154 -18.80 6.61 -12.32
C TRP A 154 -19.34 8.03 -12.57
N THR A 155 -18.47 9.02 -12.59
CA THR A 155 -18.83 10.42 -12.86
C THR A 155 -19.41 10.63 -14.27
N LYS A 156 -19.20 9.66 -15.17
CA LYS A 156 -19.70 9.67 -16.55
C LYS A 156 -20.85 8.69 -16.80
N TRP A 157 -21.33 8.03 -15.74
CA TRP A 157 -22.47 7.11 -15.86
C TRP A 157 -23.77 7.89 -16.13
N ALA A 158 -24.80 7.18 -16.60
CA ALA A 158 -26.14 7.74 -16.72
C ALA A 158 -26.61 8.34 -15.40
N GLU A 159 -27.30 9.46 -15.44
CA GLU A 159 -27.65 10.28 -14.28
C GLU A 159 -28.34 9.48 -13.17
N ASP A 160 -29.27 8.60 -13.51
CA ASP A 160 -30.08 7.84 -12.55
C ASP A 160 -29.20 6.95 -11.64
N ILE A 161 -28.27 6.21 -12.21
CA ILE A 161 -27.36 5.37 -11.43
C ILE A 161 -26.17 6.16 -10.88
N ARG A 162 -25.72 7.17 -11.59
CA ARG A 162 -24.66 8.07 -11.10
C ARG A 162 -25.07 8.72 -9.77
N LEU A 163 -26.32 9.15 -9.66
CA LEU A 163 -26.87 9.78 -8.47
C LEU A 163 -27.58 8.79 -7.53
N ARG A 164 -27.52 7.50 -7.83
CA ARG A 164 -28.07 6.42 -7.00
C ARG A 164 -29.58 6.55 -6.75
N TRP A 165 -30.37 6.90 -7.77
CA TRP A 165 -31.82 6.93 -7.65
C TRP A 165 -32.36 5.53 -7.33
N GLY A 166 -33.35 5.46 -6.43
CA GLY A 166 -33.85 4.18 -5.93
C GLY A 166 -34.30 3.20 -7.03
N ASN A 167 -35.00 3.70 -8.05
CA ASN A 167 -35.43 2.88 -9.18
C ASN A 167 -34.24 2.33 -9.99
N ALA A 168 -33.19 3.12 -10.20
CA ALA A 168 -31.98 2.68 -10.88
C ALA A 168 -31.22 1.65 -10.03
N MET A 169 -31.10 1.89 -8.74
CA MET A 169 -30.46 0.94 -7.81
C MET A 169 -31.16 -0.42 -7.86
N ASP A 170 -32.49 -0.44 -7.78
CA ASP A 170 -33.27 -1.69 -7.85
C ASP A 170 -33.12 -2.38 -9.20
N TYR A 171 -33.17 -1.60 -10.30
CA TYR A 171 -33.01 -2.13 -11.65
C TYR A 171 -31.64 -2.83 -11.83
N TYR A 172 -30.55 -2.16 -11.49
CA TYR A 172 -29.22 -2.72 -11.69
C TYR A 172 -28.93 -3.87 -10.73
N ARG A 173 -29.43 -3.85 -9.50
CA ARG A 173 -29.30 -5.00 -8.58
C ARG A 173 -29.98 -6.24 -9.12
N ARG A 174 -31.10 -6.09 -9.80
CA ARG A 174 -31.81 -7.22 -10.43
C ARG A 174 -31.12 -7.67 -11.71
N GLU A 175 -30.81 -6.75 -12.62
CA GLU A 175 -30.23 -7.07 -13.93
C GLU A 175 -28.81 -7.62 -13.83
N LEU A 176 -28.03 -7.15 -12.87
CA LEU A 176 -26.63 -7.52 -12.70
C LEU A 176 -26.41 -8.49 -11.53
N TYR A 177 -27.43 -9.23 -11.15
CA TYR A 177 -27.39 -10.11 -9.98
C TYR A 177 -26.16 -11.03 -9.96
N PHE A 178 -25.86 -11.72 -11.06
CA PHE A 178 -24.73 -12.64 -11.13
C PHE A 178 -23.38 -11.91 -11.20
N ASP A 179 -23.35 -10.76 -11.82
CA ASP A 179 -22.12 -9.93 -11.84
C ASP A 179 -21.80 -9.39 -10.45
N ILE A 180 -22.82 -9.02 -9.68
CA ILE A 180 -22.68 -8.60 -8.28
C ILE A 180 -22.19 -9.77 -7.42
N GLU A 181 -22.80 -10.95 -7.58
CA GLU A 181 -22.38 -12.16 -6.84
C GLU A 181 -20.94 -12.55 -7.19
N PHE A 182 -20.53 -12.39 -8.45
CA PHE A 182 -19.14 -12.59 -8.85
C PHE A 182 -18.17 -11.66 -8.10
N GLN A 183 -18.51 -10.38 -7.97
CA GLN A 183 -17.70 -9.43 -7.21
C GLN A 183 -17.62 -9.84 -5.73
N GLN A 184 -18.72 -10.26 -5.13
CA GLN A 184 -18.75 -10.77 -3.76
C GLN A 184 -17.92 -12.03 -3.60
N TYR A 185 -17.99 -12.94 -4.58
CA TYR A 185 -17.17 -14.17 -4.61
C TYR A 185 -15.67 -13.85 -4.58
N MET A 186 -15.22 -12.92 -5.41
CA MET A 186 -13.82 -12.55 -5.45
C MET A 186 -13.37 -11.95 -4.12
N GLN A 187 -14.18 -11.09 -3.49
CA GLN A 187 -13.86 -10.51 -2.19
C GLN A 187 -13.84 -11.57 -1.10
N PHE A 188 -14.74 -12.53 -1.12
CA PHE A 188 -14.71 -13.66 -0.20
C PHE A 188 -13.44 -14.48 -0.34
N LYS A 189 -13.03 -14.83 -1.57
CA LYS A 189 -11.80 -15.59 -1.82
C LYS A 189 -10.56 -14.83 -1.42
N PHE A 190 -10.52 -13.52 -1.71
CA PHE A 190 -9.44 -12.66 -1.25
C PHE A 190 -9.30 -12.72 0.29
N TYR A 191 -10.40 -12.47 0.99
CA TYR A 191 -10.42 -12.42 2.45
C TYR A 191 -10.04 -13.77 3.07
N GLU A 192 -10.61 -14.85 2.57
CA GLU A 192 -10.33 -16.22 3.04
C GLU A 192 -8.83 -16.55 2.91
N GLN A 193 -8.27 -16.32 1.74
CA GLN A 193 -6.85 -16.62 1.47
C GLN A 193 -5.90 -15.69 2.22
N TRP A 194 -6.23 -14.40 2.29
CA TRP A 194 -5.40 -13.43 3.01
C TRP A 194 -5.37 -13.69 4.50
N MET A 195 -6.52 -13.92 5.12
CA MET A 195 -6.59 -14.17 6.57
C MET A 195 -5.85 -15.46 6.96
N LYS A 196 -5.88 -16.47 6.10
CA LYS A 196 -5.12 -17.70 6.28
C LYS A 196 -3.59 -17.43 6.23
N LEU A 197 -3.14 -16.65 5.28
CA LEU A 197 -1.73 -16.26 5.15
C LEU A 197 -1.29 -15.42 6.35
N LYS A 198 -2.09 -14.43 6.73
CA LYS A 198 -1.80 -13.58 7.90
C LYS A 198 -1.67 -14.40 9.18
N LYS A 199 -2.59 -15.32 9.38
CA LYS A 199 -2.55 -16.23 10.54
C LYS A 199 -1.26 -17.03 10.55
N TYR A 200 -0.86 -17.58 9.42
CA TYR A 200 0.38 -18.33 9.28
C TYR A 200 1.60 -17.46 9.63
N ALA A 201 1.65 -16.24 9.12
CA ALA A 201 2.73 -15.30 9.45
C ALA A 201 2.78 -15.00 10.95
N ASN A 202 1.62 -14.72 11.55
CA ASN A 202 1.53 -14.44 13.00
C ASN A 202 1.96 -15.63 13.84
N GLU A 203 1.62 -16.86 13.46
CA GLU A 203 2.07 -18.09 14.14
C GLU A 203 3.59 -18.27 14.07
N LYS A 204 4.23 -17.72 13.05
CA LYS A 204 5.70 -17.69 12.91
C LYS A 204 6.34 -16.49 13.62
N GLY A 205 5.57 -15.73 14.37
CA GLY A 205 6.06 -14.54 15.06
C GLY A 205 6.30 -13.34 14.16
N ILE A 206 5.71 -13.33 12.95
CA ILE A 206 5.85 -12.25 11.98
C ILE A 206 4.56 -11.45 11.95
N GLN A 207 4.66 -10.14 12.17
CA GLN A 207 3.56 -9.20 12.05
C GLN A 207 3.57 -8.57 10.66
N ILE A 208 2.37 -8.35 10.12
CA ILE A 208 2.19 -7.71 8.82
C ILE A 208 2.00 -6.21 9.00
N ILE A 209 2.83 -5.42 8.32
CA ILE A 209 2.65 -3.98 8.22
C ILE A 209 1.92 -3.72 6.90
N GLY A 210 0.65 -3.32 7.01
CA GLY A 210 -0.14 -2.88 5.87
C GLY A 210 0.06 -1.40 5.59
N ASP A 211 -0.55 -0.92 4.51
CA ASP A 211 -0.41 0.45 4.05
C ASP A 211 -1.75 0.97 3.56
N ILE A 212 -2.12 2.18 3.95
CA ILE A 212 -3.32 2.83 3.44
C ILE A 212 -2.99 4.27 3.03
N PRO A 213 -3.47 4.73 1.87
CA PRO A 213 -3.39 6.14 1.52
C PRO A 213 -4.41 6.94 2.34
N ILE A 214 -4.07 8.17 2.69
CA ILE A 214 -5.02 9.05 3.36
C ILE A 214 -6.25 9.30 2.48
N TYR A 215 -6.03 9.57 1.19
CA TYR A 215 -7.10 9.89 0.25
C TYR A 215 -7.60 8.65 -0.48
N VAL A 216 -8.82 8.76 -1.02
CA VAL A 216 -9.41 7.75 -1.91
C VAL A 216 -9.36 8.26 -3.35
N ALA A 217 -9.46 7.35 -4.32
CA ALA A 217 -9.61 7.75 -5.71
C ALA A 217 -11.00 8.36 -5.94
N MET A 218 -11.10 9.34 -6.86
CA MET A 218 -12.42 9.87 -7.24
C MET A 218 -13.29 8.79 -7.88
N ASP A 219 -12.70 7.95 -8.73
CA ASP A 219 -13.39 6.79 -9.30
C ASP A 219 -13.34 5.61 -8.33
N SER A 220 -14.19 5.67 -7.31
CA SER A 220 -14.26 4.65 -6.26
C SER A 220 -15.69 4.48 -5.76
N ALA A 221 -15.95 3.29 -5.19
CA ALA A 221 -17.22 3.02 -4.53
C ALA A 221 -17.44 3.97 -3.35
N ASP A 222 -16.36 4.40 -2.68
CA ASP A 222 -16.44 5.32 -1.53
C ASP A 222 -17.06 6.65 -1.89
N THR A 223 -16.61 7.29 -2.95
CA THR A 223 -17.14 8.58 -3.42
C THR A 223 -18.52 8.45 -4.02
N TRP A 224 -18.77 7.36 -4.75
CA TRP A 224 -20.08 7.12 -5.36
C TRP A 224 -21.15 6.85 -4.32
N ALA A 225 -20.84 6.01 -3.32
CA ALA A 225 -21.81 5.62 -2.29
C ALA A 225 -21.98 6.66 -1.19
N HIS A 226 -20.92 7.42 -0.89
CA HIS A 226 -20.88 8.35 0.25
C HIS A 226 -20.30 9.72 -0.13
N PRO A 227 -20.93 10.41 -1.11
CA PRO A 227 -20.42 11.73 -1.55
C PRO A 227 -20.39 12.79 -0.43
N GLU A 228 -21.22 12.64 0.59
CA GLU A 228 -21.27 13.53 1.76
C GLU A 228 -19.96 13.56 2.57
N LEU A 229 -19.11 12.56 2.43
CA LEU A 229 -17.82 12.48 3.11
C LEU A 229 -16.75 13.38 2.48
N PHE A 230 -17.00 13.87 1.27
CA PHE A 230 -16.00 14.55 0.44
C PHE A 230 -16.47 15.94 0.04
N GLN A 231 -15.52 16.81 -0.33
CA GLN A 231 -15.82 18.17 -0.80
C GLN A 231 -16.30 18.12 -2.26
N LEU A 232 -17.53 17.68 -2.43
CA LEU A 232 -18.23 17.61 -3.72
C LEU A 232 -19.39 18.60 -3.71
N ASP A 233 -19.76 19.11 -4.90
CA ASP A 233 -20.92 19.95 -5.05
C ASP A 233 -22.24 19.13 -5.14
N GLU A 234 -23.35 19.78 -5.43
CA GLU A 234 -24.66 19.15 -5.51
C GLU A 234 -24.77 18.12 -6.65
N GLU A 235 -23.91 18.21 -7.65
CA GLU A 235 -23.83 17.27 -8.78
C GLU A 235 -22.75 16.21 -8.58
N ASN A 236 -22.16 16.15 -7.38
CA ASN A 236 -21.08 15.24 -7.01
C ASN A 236 -19.79 15.48 -7.81
N VAL A 237 -19.54 16.73 -8.20
CA VAL A 237 -18.29 17.16 -8.81
C VAL A 237 -17.38 17.75 -7.72
N PRO A 238 -16.07 17.41 -7.71
CA PRO A 238 -15.17 17.99 -6.72
C PRO A 238 -15.13 19.53 -6.78
N THR A 239 -15.15 20.18 -5.63
CA THR A 239 -14.92 21.61 -5.52
C THR A 239 -13.43 21.93 -5.43
N ALA A 240 -12.69 21.04 -4.80
CA ALA A 240 -11.24 21.10 -4.69
C ALA A 240 -10.65 19.69 -4.61
N VAL A 241 -9.37 19.57 -4.91
CA VAL A 241 -8.66 18.27 -4.94
C VAL A 241 -7.33 18.37 -4.22
N ALA A 242 -6.79 17.20 -3.88
CA ALA A 242 -5.54 17.07 -3.14
C ALA A 242 -4.31 17.24 -4.04
N GLY A 243 -3.20 17.61 -3.40
CA GLY A 243 -1.90 17.68 -4.04
C GLY A 243 -0.83 18.19 -3.05
N CYS A 244 0.28 18.63 -3.61
CA CYS A 244 1.38 19.27 -2.87
C CYS A 244 1.71 20.62 -3.48
N PRO A 245 2.13 21.61 -2.65
CA PRO A 245 2.53 22.91 -3.16
C PRO A 245 3.82 22.84 -3.97
N PRO A 246 4.10 23.86 -4.79
CA PRO A 246 5.41 24.02 -5.41
C PRO A 246 6.53 23.99 -4.38
N ASP A 247 7.64 23.33 -4.72
CA ASP A 247 8.82 23.21 -3.87
C ASP A 247 10.11 23.24 -4.72
N GLY A 248 11.27 22.96 -4.10
CA GLY A 248 12.55 22.91 -4.78
C GLY A 248 12.69 21.79 -5.82
N PHE A 249 11.81 20.81 -5.80
CA PHE A 249 11.82 19.65 -6.71
C PHE A 249 10.79 19.80 -7.82
N SER A 250 9.71 20.54 -7.59
CA SER A 250 8.64 20.78 -8.58
C SER A 250 8.19 22.22 -8.52
N ALA A 251 8.47 22.99 -9.60
CA ALA A 251 8.12 24.40 -9.69
C ALA A 251 6.59 24.63 -9.72
N THR A 252 5.81 23.65 -10.15
CA THR A 252 4.35 23.72 -10.25
C THR A 252 3.62 22.90 -9.19
N GLY A 253 4.36 22.26 -8.28
CA GLY A 253 3.83 21.34 -7.28
C GLY A 253 3.34 20.03 -7.89
N GLN A 254 2.53 19.31 -7.11
CA GLN A 254 1.95 18.04 -7.54
C GLN A 254 0.43 18.11 -7.45
N LEU A 255 -0.24 17.79 -8.54
CA LEU A 255 -1.71 17.70 -8.60
C LEU A 255 -2.08 16.22 -8.54
N TRP A 256 -2.51 15.74 -7.37
CA TRP A 256 -2.89 14.33 -7.19
C TRP A 256 -4.30 14.04 -7.67
N GLY A 257 -5.21 15.02 -7.55
CA GLY A 257 -6.57 14.91 -8.06
C GLY A 257 -7.56 14.16 -7.19
N ASN A 258 -7.13 13.63 -6.05
CA ASN A 258 -8.02 12.95 -5.10
C ASN A 258 -9.03 13.94 -4.51
N PRO A 259 -10.29 13.53 -4.26
CA PRO A 259 -11.23 14.39 -3.55
C PRO A 259 -10.78 14.61 -2.11
N LEU A 260 -11.04 15.79 -1.59
CA LEU A 260 -10.73 16.14 -0.21
C LEU A 260 -11.89 15.78 0.71
N TYR A 261 -11.57 15.45 1.97
CA TYR A 261 -12.58 15.11 2.96
C TYR A 261 -13.32 16.37 3.44
N ARG A 262 -14.61 16.21 3.70
CA ARG A 262 -15.43 17.21 4.37
C ARG A 262 -15.30 17.00 5.88
N TRP A 263 -14.23 17.53 6.47
CA TRP A 263 -13.87 17.26 7.85
C TRP A 263 -14.87 17.72 8.90
N ASP A 264 -15.64 18.77 8.62
CA ASP A 264 -16.73 19.21 9.49
C ASP A 264 -17.84 18.15 9.57
N TYR A 265 -18.20 17.54 8.45
CA TYR A 265 -19.15 16.44 8.42
C TYR A 265 -18.60 15.21 9.20
N HIS A 266 -17.35 14.86 9.00
CA HIS A 266 -16.72 13.76 9.74
C HIS A 266 -16.74 14.02 11.24
N ARG A 267 -16.40 15.23 11.67
CA ARG A 267 -16.45 15.61 13.09
C ARG A 267 -17.87 15.48 13.64
N ASN A 268 -18.86 16.00 12.92
CA ASN A 268 -20.25 16.00 13.34
C ASN A 268 -20.86 14.62 13.44
N THR A 269 -20.31 13.63 12.73
CA THR A 269 -20.70 12.22 12.80
C THR A 269 -19.79 11.40 13.71
N GLY A 270 -18.94 12.02 14.53
CA GLY A 270 -18.04 11.37 15.44
C GLY A 270 -16.93 10.57 14.74
N TYR A 271 -16.54 10.99 13.54
CA TYR A 271 -15.54 10.31 12.69
C TYR A 271 -15.89 8.85 12.38
N GLN A 272 -17.19 8.55 12.27
CA GLN A 272 -17.68 7.17 12.13
C GLN A 272 -17.04 6.44 10.94
N TRP A 273 -16.93 7.09 9.80
CA TRP A 273 -16.34 6.46 8.60
C TRP A 273 -14.85 6.09 8.82
N TRP A 274 -14.07 7.00 9.41
CA TRP A 274 -12.67 6.75 9.72
C TRP A 274 -12.49 5.66 10.76
N ILE A 275 -13.35 5.61 11.78
CA ILE A 275 -13.36 4.53 12.76
C ILE A 275 -13.65 3.20 12.07
N SER A 276 -14.64 3.15 11.18
CA SER A 276 -14.97 1.95 10.40
C SER A 276 -13.80 1.53 9.49
N ARG A 277 -13.17 2.48 8.82
CA ARG A 277 -12.00 2.24 7.97
C ARG A 277 -10.84 1.62 8.77
N LEU A 278 -10.48 2.23 9.87
CA LEU A 278 -9.37 1.76 10.70
C LEU A 278 -9.71 0.45 11.41
N SER A 279 -10.93 0.28 11.90
CA SER A 279 -11.39 -0.98 12.46
C SER A 279 -11.22 -2.13 11.48
N TYR A 280 -11.62 -1.91 10.23
CA TYR A 280 -11.52 -2.92 9.17
C TYR A 280 -10.05 -3.22 8.82
N VAL A 281 -9.22 -2.20 8.60
CA VAL A 281 -7.82 -2.44 8.22
C VAL A 281 -7.00 -3.10 9.34
N PHE A 282 -7.34 -2.87 10.62
CA PHE A 282 -6.67 -3.55 11.73
C PHE A 282 -7.10 -5.01 11.89
N ARG A 283 -8.16 -5.45 11.24
CA ARG A 283 -8.45 -6.88 11.08
C ARG A 283 -7.55 -7.51 10.02
N LEU A 284 -7.23 -6.75 8.97
CA LEU A 284 -6.41 -7.24 7.87
C LEU A 284 -4.91 -7.19 8.18
N TYR A 285 -4.47 -6.23 9.00
CA TYR A 285 -3.04 -5.99 9.27
C TYR A 285 -2.79 -5.87 10.77
N ASP A 286 -1.57 -6.17 11.17
CA ASP A 286 -1.14 -6.02 12.57
C ASP A 286 -0.69 -4.59 12.88
N VAL A 287 -0.05 -3.95 11.90
CA VAL A 287 0.41 -2.56 11.95
C VAL A 287 -0.02 -1.90 10.67
N VAL A 288 -0.41 -0.64 10.72
CA VAL A 288 -0.86 0.12 9.54
C VAL A 288 -0.02 1.38 9.35
N ARG A 289 0.65 1.47 8.21
CA ARG A 289 1.28 2.72 7.77
C ARG A 289 0.21 3.57 7.11
N ILE A 290 0.06 4.81 7.57
CA ILE A 290 -0.85 5.77 6.94
C ILE A 290 -0.02 6.71 6.10
N ASP A 291 -0.23 6.64 4.79
CA ASP A 291 0.45 7.47 3.79
C ASP A 291 -0.02 8.91 3.89
N HIS A 292 0.92 9.86 3.76
CA HIS A 292 0.67 11.30 3.84
C HIS A 292 -0.01 11.72 5.15
N PHE A 293 0.50 11.26 6.28
CA PHE A 293 -0.06 11.53 7.61
C PHE A 293 -0.19 13.03 7.91
N ARG A 294 0.70 13.85 7.37
CA ARG A 294 0.65 15.31 7.56
C ARG A 294 -0.66 15.94 7.10
N GLY A 295 -1.38 15.32 6.17
CA GLY A 295 -2.67 15.78 5.69
C GLY A 295 -3.75 15.84 6.76
N PHE A 296 -3.55 15.18 7.89
CA PHE A 296 -4.45 15.29 9.04
C PHE A 296 -4.21 16.57 9.85
N ASP A 297 -3.02 17.17 9.77
CA ASP A 297 -2.73 18.47 10.37
C ASP A 297 -3.21 19.59 9.47
N GLU A 298 -2.59 19.71 8.30
CA GLU A 298 -2.99 20.63 7.24
C GLU A 298 -2.93 19.89 5.90
N TYR A 299 -3.94 20.12 5.07
CA TYR A 299 -3.99 19.56 3.74
C TYR A 299 -3.95 20.64 2.68
N PHE A 300 -3.33 20.34 1.53
CA PHE A 300 -3.22 21.28 0.43
C PHE A 300 -4.42 21.15 -0.49
N SER A 301 -5.18 22.24 -0.62
CA SER A 301 -6.42 22.31 -1.39
C SER A 301 -6.18 23.03 -2.70
N ILE A 302 -6.43 22.34 -3.81
CA ILE A 302 -6.25 22.88 -5.16
C ILE A 302 -7.62 23.00 -5.82
N PRO A 303 -7.98 24.15 -6.41
CA PRO A 303 -9.27 24.29 -7.11
C PRO A 303 -9.43 23.21 -8.18
N TYR A 304 -10.61 22.58 -8.22
CA TYR A 304 -10.90 21.57 -9.25
C TYR A 304 -10.78 22.16 -10.64
N GLY A 305 -10.17 21.42 -11.56
CA GLY A 305 -9.94 21.88 -12.93
C GLY A 305 -8.65 22.67 -13.14
N ALA A 306 -7.88 22.95 -12.08
CA ALA A 306 -6.59 23.59 -12.20
C ALA A 306 -5.60 22.69 -12.93
N GLU A 307 -4.70 23.28 -13.72
CA GLU A 307 -3.68 22.55 -14.47
C GLU A 307 -2.51 22.08 -13.59
N ASN A 308 -2.29 22.76 -12.47
CA ASN A 308 -1.20 22.48 -11.55
C ASN A 308 -1.56 22.93 -10.13
N ALA A 309 -0.61 22.83 -9.21
CA ALA A 309 -0.82 23.12 -7.79
C ALA A 309 -0.51 24.57 -7.38
N ILE A 310 -0.14 25.44 -8.32
CA ILE A 310 0.31 26.83 -8.00
C ILE A 310 -0.79 27.62 -7.28
N GLY A 311 -2.05 27.48 -7.69
CA GLY A 311 -3.18 28.21 -7.13
C GLY A 311 -3.78 27.60 -5.87
N GLY A 312 -3.15 26.58 -5.29
CA GLY A 312 -3.63 25.93 -4.07
C GLY A 312 -3.31 26.68 -2.79
N HIS A 313 -3.93 26.26 -1.71
CA HIS A 313 -3.71 26.82 -0.38
C HIS A 313 -3.85 25.73 0.70
N TRP A 314 -3.29 26.00 1.88
CA TRP A 314 -3.39 25.10 3.03
C TRP A 314 -4.69 25.28 3.77
N GLU A 315 -5.27 24.18 4.21
CA GLU A 315 -6.45 24.12 5.07
C GLU A 315 -6.19 23.22 6.26
N LYS A 316 -6.85 23.49 7.39
CA LYS A 316 -6.70 22.68 8.60
C LYS A 316 -7.45 21.37 8.49
N GLY A 317 -6.75 20.28 8.82
CA GLY A 317 -7.33 18.96 8.99
C GLY A 317 -7.88 18.76 10.41
N PRO A 318 -8.34 17.52 10.73
CA PRO A 318 -8.94 17.20 12.03
C PRO A 318 -7.92 17.17 13.19
N GLY A 319 -6.63 17.09 12.87
CA GLY A 319 -5.59 17.02 13.88
C GLY A 319 -5.73 15.83 14.80
N ILE A 320 -5.32 16.02 16.05
CA ILE A 320 -5.34 14.97 17.07
C ILE A 320 -6.75 14.52 17.46
N ASP A 321 -7.76 15.35 17.20
CA ASP A 321 -9.15 15.03 17.56
C ASP A 321 -9.63 13.71 16.93
N LEU A 322 -9.30 13.49 15.66
CA LEU A 322 -9.58 12.24 14.96
C LEU A 322 -8.97 11.04 15.70
N PHE A 323 -7.69 11.11 16.03
CA PHE A 323 -6.97 9.98 16.62
C PHE A 323 -7.38 9.71 18.06
N ARG A 324 -7.78 10.74 18.81
CA ARG A 324 -8.39 10.56 20.13
C ARG A 324 -9.72 9.81 20.05
N LYS A 325 -10.55 10.13 19.07
CA LYS A 325 -11.83 9.43 18.83
C LYS A 325 -11.60 7.99 18.39
N VAL A 326 -10.62 7.76 17.53
CA VAL A 326 -10.24 6.41 17.11
C VAL A 326 -9.77 5.58 18.30
N GLU A 327 -8.92 6.12 19.16
CA GLU A 327 -8.43 5.43 20.35
C GLU A 327 -9.55 5.13 21.34
N GLN A 328 -10.48 6.05 21.54
CA GLN A 328 -11.67 5.83 22.38
C GLN A 328 -12.53 4.68 21.85
N ALA A 329 -12.68 4.57 20.54
CA ALA A 329 -13.53 3.56 19.90
C ALA A 329 -12.86 2.19 19.78
N LEU A 330 -11.56 2.15 19.46
CA LEU A 330 -10.84 0.93 19.06
C LEU A 330 -9.74 0.51 20.04
N GLY A 331 -9.39 1.38 20.99
CA GLY A 331 -8.19 1.21 21.83
C GLY A 331 -6.94 1.64 21.06
N TRP A 332 -5.78 1.48 21.71
CA TRP A 332 -4.49 1.77 21.10
C TRP A 332 -4.21 0.81 19.93
N LYS A 333 -3.81 1.37 18.79
CA LYS A 333 -3.45 0.62 17.59
C LYS A 333 -2.07 1.02 17.11
N GLN A 334 -1.35 0.06 16.53
CA GLN A 334 -0.02 0.29 16.00
C GLN A 334 -0.12 0.93 14.61
N VAL A 335 0.17 2.21 14.54
CA VAL A 335 0.17 3.00 13.31
C VAL A 335 1.59 3.52 13.08
N ILE A 336 2.04 3.50 11.83
CA ILE A 336 3.24 4.19 11.39
C ILE A 336 2.79 5.44 10.63
N ALA A 337 3.22 6.61 11.09
CA ALA A 337 2.88 7.88 10.45
C ALA A 337 3.90 8.20 9.36
N GLU A 338 3.47 8.24 8.09
CA GLU A 338 4.36 8.70 7.01
C GLU A 338 4.42 10.24 7.08
N ASP A 339 5.51 10.75 7.61
CA ASP A 339 5.81 12.16 7.86
C ASP A 339 7.05 12.63 7.10
N LEU A 340 7.32 12.03 5.94
CA LEU A 340 8.53 12.28 5.17
C LEU A 340 8.55 13.67 4.54
N GLY A 341 9.77 14.18 4.31
CA GLY A 341 10.02 15.48 3.69
C GLY A 341 10.09 16.62 4.69
N TYR A 342 9.81 17.83 4.23
CA TYR A 342 9.77 19.00 5.08
C TYR A 342 8.47 19.02 5.88
N VAL A 343 8.61 19.03 7.21
CA VAL A 343 7.46 19.07 8.12
C VAL A 343 7.50 20.29 9.01
N THR A 344 6.34 20.88 9.26
CA THR A 344 6.18 22.02 10.16
C THR A 344 6.18 21.56 11.62
N ASP A 345 6.33 22.51 12.54
CA ASP A 345 6.26 22.21 13.99
C ASP A 345 4.90 21.60 14.36
N SER A 346 3.80 22.06 13.74
CA SER A 346 2.47 21.52 14.00
C SER A 346 2.32 20.07 13.57
N VAL A 347 2.94 19.66 12.46
CA VAL A 347 2.97 18.26 12.01
C VAL A 347 3.78 17.41 13.01
N ARG A 348 4.94 17.89 13.43
CA ARG A 348 5.76 17.19 14.44
C ARG A 348 5.00 17.02 15.74
N GLN A 349 4.26 18.05 16.16
CA GLN A 349 3.44 17.99 17.36
C GLN A 349 2.30 16.96 17.21
N LEU A 350 1.65 16.90 16.07
CA LEU A 350 0.60 15.92 15.81
C LEU A 350 1.14 14.49 15.91
N VAL A 351 2.28 14.21 15.26
CA VAL A 351 2.91 12.88 15.32
C VAL A 351 3.29 12.55 16.77
N HIS A 352 3.88 13.48 17.48
CA HIS A 352 4.23 13.30 18.89
C HIS A 352 3.00 13.01 19.76
N ASP A 353 1.95 13.81 19.63
CA ASP A 353 0.72 13.68 20.43
C ASP A 353 -0.04 12.39 20.13
N SER A 354 0.04 11.89 18.88
CA SER A 354 -0.56 10.63 18.49
C SER A 354 0.14 9.42 19.13
N GLY A 355 1.42 9.57 19.51
CA GLY A 355 2.25 8.48 19.98
C GLY A 355 2.74 7.54 18.89
N PHE A 356 2.42 7.82 17.62
CA PHE A 356 2.82 6.98 16.49
C PHE A 356 4.28 7.23 16.10
N PRO A 357 5.05 6.19 15.76
CA PRO A 357 6.35 6.40 15.17
C PRO A 357 6.24 7.06 13.80
N GLY A 358 7.11 8.04 13.54
CA GLY A 358 7.33 8.57 12.21
C GLY A 358 8.34 7.72 11.44
N MET A 359 8.58 8.07 10.19
CA MET A 359 9.50 7.37 9.31
C MET A 359 10.81 8.13 9.14
N LYS A 360 11.91 7.39 9.03
CA LYS A 360 13.24 7.93 8.74
C LYS A 360 13.82 7.18 7.54
N VAL A 361 14.19 7.92 6.49
CA VAL A 361 14.68 7.36 5.23
C VAL A 361 16.12 7.84 5.00
N LEU A 362 17.06 6.90 4.94
CA LEU A 362 18.48 7.23 4.81
C LEU A 362 18.80 7.99 3.52
N GLU A 363 18.14 7.67 2.42
CA GLU A 363 18.40 8.33 1.14
C GLU A 363 18.17 9.85 1.18
N PHE A 364 17.45 10.37 2.17
CA PHE A 364 17.24 11.81 2.33
C PHE A 364 18.37 12.50 3.12
N ALA A 365 19.26 11.74 3.75
CA ALA A 365 20.22 12.26 4.70
C ALA A 365 21.37 13.07 4.08
N PHE A 366 21.70 12.81 2.82
CA PHE A 366 22.90 13.36 2.18
C PHE A 366 22.58 14.28 0.97
N ASP A 367 21.34 14.75 0.86
CA ASP A 367 20.93 15.63 -0.23
C ASP A 367 21.54 17.04 -0.03
N SER A 368 22.48 17.39 -0.89
CA SER A 368 23.16 18.68 -0.82
C SER A 368 22.31 19.87 -1.26
N ARG A 369 21.12 19.61 -1.86
CA ARG A 369 20.15 20.64 -2.26
C ARG A 369 19.20 20.98 -1.12
N ASP A 370 19.25 20.22 -0.05
CA ASP A 370 18.33 20.33 1.06
C ASP A 370 18.49 21.66 1.81
N SER A 371 17.37 22.27 2.17
CA SER A 371 17.31 23.53 2.89
C SER A 371 17.21 23.37 4.40
N GLY A 372 17.44 22.17 4.95
CA GLY A 372 17.51 21.94 6.39
C GLY A 372 16.85 20.67 6.91
N CYS A 373 16.16 19.86 6.10
CA CYS A 373 15.53 18.65 6.61
C CYS A 373 16.41 17.39 6.53
N ALA A 374 17.49 17.39 5.73
CA ALA A 374 18.37 16.23 5.59
C ALA A 374 18.99 15.81 6.93
N ASN A 375 19.26 16.75 7.80
CA ASN A 375 19.82 16.48 9.12
C ASN A 375 18.93 15.55 9.97
N ASP A 376 17.62 15.65 9.84
CA ASP A 376 16.68 14.80 10.57
C ASP A 376 16.76 13.33 10.13
N TYR A 377 17.29 13.07 8.93
CA TYR A 377 17.43 11.74 8.36
C TYR A 377 18.81 11.10 8.60
N LEU A 378 19.72 11.81 9.24
CA LEU A 378 20.98 11.23 9.68
C LEU A 378 20.73 10.26 10.84
N PRO A 379 21.24 9.03 10.79
CA PRO A 379 20.88 7.99 11.76
C PRO A 379 21.11 8.35 13.23
N HIS A 380 22.12 9.16 13.54
CA HIS A 380 22.37 9.58 14.93
C HIS A 380 21.27 10.49 15.51
N ASN A 381 20.41 11.05 14.65
CA ASN A 381 19.28 11.90 15.05
C ASN A 381 17.95 11.14 15.12
N TYR A 382 17.93 9.83 14.84
CA TYR A 382 16.67 9.08 14.86
C TYR A 382 16.17 8.94 16.30
N PRO A 383 14.92 9.34 16.60
CA PRO A 383 14.33 9.04 17.89
C PRO A 383 14.07 7.55 18.04
N GLU A 384 13.97 7.06 19.26
CA GLU A 384 13.63 5.65 19.51
C GLU A 384 12.28 5.29 18.90
N ASN A 385 11.28 6.16 19.08
CA ASN A 385 9.95 5.96 18.50
C ASN A 385 9.91 6.36 17.02
N SER A 386 10.63 5.63 16.20
CA SER A 386 10.66 5.81 14.75
C SER A 386 10.84 4.47 14.04
N VAL A 387 10.56 4.47 12.74
CA VAL A 387 10.84 3.35 11.85
C VAL A 387 11.87 3.82 10.82
N ALA A 388 13.00 3.14 10.77
CA ALA A 388 14.10 3.48 9.89
C ALA A 388 14.09 2.62 8.63
N TYR A 389 14.37 3.25 7.49
CA TYR A 389 14.43 2.63 6.16
C TYR A 389 15.70 3.09 5.45
N THR A 390 16.25 2.24 4.59
CA THR A 390 17.21 2.72 3.57
C THR A 390 16.49 3.59 2.53
N GLY A 391 15.38 3.12 2.05
CA GLY A 391 14.44 3.78 1.15
C GLY A 391 13.06 3.10 1.25
N THR A 392 12.06 3.71 0.64
CA THR A 392 10.70 3.14 0.55
C THR A 392 10.46 2.59 -0.87
N HIS A 393 9.20 2.19 -1.13
CA HIS A 393 8.78 1.80 -2.48
C HIS A 393 8.84 2.95 -3.50
N ASP A 394 8.83 4.20 -3.06
CA ASP A 394 8.89 5.40 -3.91
C ASP A 394 10.32 5.86 -4.21
N ASN A 395 11.28 5.38 -3.45
CA ASN A 395 12.66 5.79 -3.57
C ASN A 395 13.42 4.91 -4.58
N GLU A 396 14.60 5.38 -4.97
CA GLU A 396 15.57 4.54 -5.66
C GLU A 396 15.93 3.34 -4.79
N THR A 397 16.40 2.26 -5.40
CA THR A 397 17.11 1.25 -4.62
C THR A 397 18.36 1.87 -4.02
N ILE A 398 18.83 1.37 -2.88
CA ILE A 398 20.01 1.98 -2.23
C ILE A 398 21.26 1.91 -3.13
N ALA A 399 21.41 0.83 -3.89
CA ALA A 399 22.51 0.71 -4.86
C ALA A 399 22.34 1.69 -6.04
N GLY A 400 21.12 1.87 -6.54
CA GLY A 400 20.82 2.84 -7.58
C GLY A 400 21.01 4.28 -7.10
N TRP A 401 20.58 4.58 -5.89
CA TRP A 401 20.76 5.87 -5.25
C TRP A 401 22.25 6.24 -5.16
N TRP A 402 23.09 5.30 -4.71
CA TRP A 402 24.53 5.53 -4.63
C TRP A 402 25.13 5.94 -5.98
N LYS A 403 24.68 5.34 -7.06
CA LYS A 403 25.13 5.67 -8.42
C LYS A 403 24.63 7.04 -8.88
N SER A 404 23.48 7.49 -8.40
CA SER A 404 22.79 8.68 -8.92
C SER A 404 23.20 9.97 -8.19
N ILE A 405 23.70 9.90 -6.97
CA ILE A 405 24.06 11.08 -6.20
C ILE A 405 25.36 11.72 -6.68
N THR A 406 25.58 12.99 -6.30
CA THR A 406 26.75 13.76 -6.73
C THR A 406 28.03 13.28 -6.02
N VAL A 407 29.18 13.65 -6.59
CA VAL A 407 30.47 13.36 -5.99
C VAL A 407 30.56 13.95 -4.57
N LYS A 408 30.04 15.15 -4.37
CA LYS A 408 29.99 15.81 -3.07
C LYS A 408 29.16 15.01 -2.07
N GLU A 409 28.00 14.52 -2.49
CA GLU A 409 27.11 13.71 -1.65
C GLU A 409 27.72 12.35 -1.32
N ARG A 410 28.40 11.71 -2.29
CA ARG A 410 29.15 10.47 -2.03
C ARG A 410 30.25 10.67 -1.00
N LYS A 411 30.96 11.78 -1.09
CA LYS A 411 32.00 12.12 -0.09
C LYS A 411 31.38 12.31 1.29
N LEU A 412 30.27 13.04 1.41
CA LEU A 412 29.58 13.22 2.67
C LEU A 412 29.16 11.86 3.29
N ALA A 413 28.59 10.98 2.48
CA ALA A 413 28.15 9.67 2.93
C ALA A 413 29.32 8.79 3.40
N ARG A 414 30.43 8.77 2.66
CA ARG A 414 31.62 8.02 3.05
C ARG A 414 32.28 8.59 4.32
N ASP A 415 32.34 9.90 4.45
CA ASP A 415 32.88 10.56 5.65
C ASP A 415 32.00 10.21 6.86
N TYR A 416 30.68 10.22 6.68
CA TYR A 416 29.74 9.81 7.73
C TYR A 416 29.94 8.35 8.17
N LEU A 417 30.19 7.46 7.20
CA LEU A 417 30.50 6.05 7.45
C LEU A 417 31.89 5.82 8.05
N CYS A 418 32.79 6.79 7.92
CA CYS A 418 34.23 6.60 8.15
C CYS A 418 34.79 5.47 7.28
N ASP A 419 34.34 5.35 6.05
CA ASP A 419 34.73 4.28 5.14
C ASP A 419 34.98 4.82 3.73
N ASN A 420 36.25 4.93 3.36
CA ASN A 420 36.71 5.37 2.04
C ASN A 420 37.29 4.21 1.21
N TRP A 421 37.23 2.98 1.73
CA TRP A 421 37.89 1.83 1.11
C TRP A 421 36.94 0.76 0.59
N THR A 422 35.73 0.63 1.13
CA THR A 422 34.77 -0.38 0.66
C THR A 422 34.42 -0.12 -0.82
N PRO A 423 34.53 -1.13 -1.70
CA PRO A 423 34.16 -0.96 -3.11
C PRO A 423 32.72 -0.52 -3.27
N ASP A 424 32.45 0.34 -4.26
CA ASP A 424 31.11 0.87 -4.52
C ASP A 424 30.04 -0.20 -4.62
N LYS A 425 30.34 -1.33 -5.25
CA LYS A 425 29.41 -2.46 -5.42
C LYS A 425 29.00 -3.14 -4.12
N GLU A 426 29.77 -2.98 -3.05
CA GLU A 426 29.50 -3.58 -1.75
C GLU A 426 28.97 -2.58 -0.72
N LEU A 427 28.98 -1.29 -1.08
CA LEU A 427 28.68 -0.22 -0.14
C LEU A 427 27.22 -0.22 0.35
N TYR A 428 26.30 -0.79 -0.43
CA TYR A 428 24.90 -0.93 -0.04
C TYR A 428 24.74 -1.65 1.31
N LYS A 429 25.60 -2.64 1.59
CA LYS A 429 25.61 -3.37 2.88
C LYS A 429 25.94 -2.44 4.04
N CYS A 430 26.85 -1.48 3.81
CA CYS A 430 27.24 -0.49 4.82
C CYS A 430 26.08 0.47 5.13
N PHE A 431 25.30 0.86 4.12
CA PHE A 431 24.13 1.72 4.31
C PHE A 431 23.01 0.98 5.06
N ILE A 432 22.79 -0.28 4.77
CA ILE A 432 21.83 -1.10 5.53
C ILE A 432 22.30 -1.19 7.00
N SER A 433 23.56 -1.50 7.22
CA SER A 433 24.17 -1.53 8.57
C SER A 433 23.95 -0.21 9.31
N MET A 434 24.11 0.90 8.62
CA MET A 434 23.96 2.24 9.18
C MET A 434 22.56 2.46 9.78
N VAL A 435 21.50 2.07 9.09
CA VAL A 435 20.14 2.21 9.62
C VAL A 435 19.78 1.13 10.64
N MET A 436 20.30 -0.08 10.47
CA MET A 436 20.09 -1.19 11.41
C MET A 436 20.66 -0.90 12.80
N ARG A 437 21.79 -0.21 12.89
CA ARG A 437 22.41 0.15 14.17
C ARG A 437 21.85 1.43 14.79
N SER A 438 20.97 2.14 14.09
CA SER A 438 20.32 3.35 14.63
C SER A 438 19.47 3.07 15.87
N SER A 439 19.06 4.12 16.57
CA SER A 439 18.21 4.02 17.76
C SER A 439 16.75 3.70 17.45
N ALA A 440 16.32 3.73 16.18
CA ALA A 440 14.96 3.45 15.80
C ALA A 440 14.52 2.08 16.31
N LYS A 441 13.35 2.00 16.94
CA LYS A 441 12.84 0.74 17.49
C LYS A 441 12.54 -0.31 16.42
N LEU A 442 12.24 0.10 15.20
CA LEU A 442 12.00 -0.76 14.07
C LEU A 442 12.84 -0.30 12.87
N CYS A 443 13.41 -1.25 12.17
CA CYS A 443 14.12 -1.01 10.92
C CYS A 443 13.54 -1.92 9.85
N VAL A 444 13.08 -1.33 8.75
CA VAL A 444 12.49 -2.07 7.62
C VAL A 444 13.31 -1.78 6.37
N ILE A 445 13.79 -2.82 5.71
CA ILE A 445 14.64 -2.69 4.52
C ILE A 445 13.90 -3.29 3.32
N PRO A 446 13.83 -2.57 2.18
CA PRO A 446 13.31 -3.16 0.94
C PRO A 446 14.12 -4.39 0.54
N MET A 447 13.44 -5.42 0.05
CA MET A 447 14.09 -6.66 -0.38
C MET A 447 15.16 -6.40 -1.44
N GLN A 448 14.89 -5.48 -2.37
CA GLN A 448 15.85 -5.09 -3.42
C GLN A 448 17.17 -4.60 -2.84
N ASP A 449 17.11 -3.89 -1.71
CA ASP A 449 18.30 -3.31 -1.08
C ASP A 449 19.17 -4.38 -0.44
N TYR A 450 18.58 -5.39 0.21
CA TYR A 450 19.34 -6.53 0.69
C TYR A 450 20.03 -7.32 -0.44
N MET A 451 19.41 -7.33 -1.61
CA MET A 451 19.95 -8.02 -2.79
C MET A 451 20.98 -7.18 -3.56
N GLY A 452 21.16 -5.91 -3.20
CA GLY A 452 22.07 -5.01 -3.91
C GLY A 452 21.64 -4.67 -5.33
N LEU A 453 20.34 -4.70 -5.62
CA LEU A 453 19.80 -4.45 -6.95
C LEU A 453 19.81 -2.95 -7.30
N ASP A 454 19.99 -2.65 -8.58
CA ASP A 454 19.97 -1.27 -9.08
C ASP A 454 18.54 -0.78 -9.40
N ASN A 455 18.45 0.44 -9.96
CA ASN A 455 17.16 1.08 -10.24
C ASN A 455 16.30 0.38 -11.30
N SER A 456 16.84 -0.61 -12.03
CA SER A 456 16.02 -1.44 -12.91
C SER A 456 14.99 -2.25 -12.11
N CYS A 457 15.24 -2.43 -10.82
CA CYS A 457 14.38 -3.16 -9.89
C CYS A 457 13.60 -2.23 -8.93
N ARG A 458 13.67 -0.93 -9.14
CA ARG A 458 12.91 0.05 -8.37
C ARG A 458 11.42 -0.20 -8.52
N MET A 459 10.68 -0.13 -7.41
CA MET A 459 9.24 -0.42 -7.41
C MET A 459 8.42 0.70 -8.05
N ASN A 460 8.65 1.93 -7.62
CA ASN A 460 7.91 3.09 -8.11
C ASN A 460 8.81 4.30 -8.27
N GLN A 461 8.65 5.00 -9.38
CA GLN A 461 9.21 6.33 -9.57
C GLN A 461 8.05 7.31 -9.65
N PRO A 462 7.85 8.15 -8.62
CA PRO A 462 6.75 9.13 -8.60
C PRO A 462 6.70 9.98 -9.85
N SER A 463 5.49 10.36 -10.28
CA SER A 463 5.24 11.17 -11.47
C SER A 463 5.59 10.50 -12.79
N THR A 464 5.69 9.17 -12.82
CA THR A 464 5.85 8.38 -14.05
C THR A 464 4.75 7.34 -14.16
N VAL A 465 4.47 6.88 -15.38
CA VAL A 465 3.46 5.85 -15.64
C VAL A 465 4.04 4.76 -16.55
N GLY A 466 3.47 3.56 -16.46
CA GLY A 466 3.75 2.45 -17.34
C GLY A 466 4.94 1.56 -16.98
N LYS A 467 5.78 1.98 -16.06
CA LYS A 467 6.98 1.22 -15.67
C LYS A 467 7.03 0.81 -14.20
N ASN A 468 6.02 1.18 -13.41
CA ASN A 468 6.01 1.02 -11.97
C ASN A 468 5.26 -0.23 -11.52
N TRP A 469 5.50 -0.65 -10.27
CA TRP A 469 4.79 -1.73 -9.58
C TRP A 469 5.01 -3.10 -10.20
N LYS A 470 6.08 -3.29 -10.96
CA LYS A 470 6.31 -4.46 -11.81
C LYS A 470 7.36 -5.43 -11.29
N TRP A 471 8.33 -4.96 -10.50
CA TRP A 471 9.45 -5.80 -10.09
C TRP A 471 8.98 -7.04 -9.33
N ARG A 472 9.60 -8.19 -9.67
CA ARG A 472 9.39 -9.48 -8.99
C ARG A 472 10.72 -10.16 -8.72
N ILE A 473 10.82 -10.78 -7.54
CA ILE A 473 11.92 -11.69 -7.23
C ILE A 473 11.70 -13.02 -7.94
N ARG A 474 12.80 -13.64 -8.38
CA ARG A 474 12.77 -15.02 -8.87
C ARG A 474 12.96 -15.96 -7.67
N LYS A 475 12.32 -17.13 -7.71
CA LYS A 475 12.42 -18.12 -6.63
C LYS A 475 13.87 -18.46 -6.28
N ARG A 476 14.73 -18.60 -7.30
CA ARG A 476 16.16 -18.91 -7.13
C ARG A 476 16.96 -17.82 -6.41
N GLU A 477 16.43 -16.61 -6.34
CA GLU A 477 17.11 -15.47 -5.70
C GLU A 477 16.87 -15.44 -4.19
N LEU A 478 15.87 -16.15 -3.68
CA LEU A 478 15.63 -16.33 -2.25
C LEU A 478 16.57 -17.42 -1.70
N THR A 479 17.85 -17.09 -1.63
CA THR A 479 18.90 -18.04 -1.27
C THR A 479 19.08 -18.18 0.24
N ILE A 480 19.60 -19.33 0.66
CA ILE A 480 20.01 -19.57 2.05
C ILE A 480 21.18 -18.65 2.42
N LYS A 481 22.07 -18.38 1.48
CA LYS A 481 23.21 -17.48 1.70
C LYS A 481 22.73 -16.08 2.09
N LEU A 482 21.80 -15.49 1.30
CA LEU A 482 21.23 -14.18 1.59
C LEU A 482 20.48 -14.18 2.93
N GLN A 483 19.69 -15.24 3.19
CA GLN A 483 18.97 -15.41 4.44
C GLN A 483 19.92 -15.36 5.65
N LYS A 484 21.04 -16.08 5.57
CA LYS A 484 22.05 -16.10 6.64
C LYS A 484 22.74 -14.75 6.82
N GLU A 485 23.02 -14.05 5.74
CA GLU A 485 23.61 -12.70 5.80
C GLU A 485 22.67 -11.73 6.52
N ILE A 486 21.38 -11.77 6.19
CA ILE A 486 20.36 -10.95 6.82
C ILE A 486 20.22 -11.32 8.31
N HIS A 487 20.16 -12.61 8.60
CA HIS A 487 20.11 -13.12 9.97
C HIS A 487 21.29 -12.59 10.79
N GLY A 488 22.49 -12.70 10.26
CA GLY A 488 23.72 -12.27 10.94
C GLY A 488 23.72 -10.77 11.24
N MET A 489 23.27 -9.96 10.30
CA MET A 489 23.16 -8.52 10.49
C MET A 489 22.08 -8.17 11.54
N THR A 490 20.93 -8.84 11.47
CA THR A 490 19.83 -8.65 12.40
C THR A 490 20.23 -9.01 13.83
N LEU A 491 20.95 -10.11 13.99
CA LEU A 491 21.51 -10.54 15.28
C LEU A 491 22.52 -9.51 15.82
N ARG A 492 23.42 -9.06 14.96
CA ARG A 492 24.49 -8.11 15.34
C ARG A 492 23.95 -6.85 15.96
N TYR A 493 22.85 -6.32 15.44
CA TYR A 493 22.26 -5.05 15.89
C TYR A 493 21.11 -5.22 16.88
N GLY A 494 20.95 -6.42 17.43
CA GLY A 494 19.99 -6.67 18.50
C GLY A 494 18.52 -6.63 18.07
N ARG A 495 18.21 -7.02 16.82
CA ARG A 495 16.87 -6.92 16.24
C ARG A 495 16.22 -8.26 15.95
N MET A 496 16.78 -9.33 16.46
CA MET A 496 16.30 -10.70 16.19
C MET A 496 14.86 -10.93 16.66
N ASN A 497 14.14 -11.73 15.86
CA ASN A 497 12.89 -12.33 16.26
C ASN A 497 13.19 -13.54 17.17
N TRP A 498 12.90 -13.40 18.46
CA TRP A 498 13.10 -14.43 19.44
C TRP A 498 11.81 -15.25 19.74
N SER A 499 10.78 -15.12 18.92
CA SER A 499 9.60 -15.96 19.06
C SER A 499 9.92 -17.40 18.65
N ASP A 500 9.47 -18.36 19.46
CA ASP A 500 9.67 -19.80 19.22
C ASP A 500 8.79 -20.31 18.05
#